data_f1a8e9f7ed7233eafa76213b749faff2
#
_entry.id   f1a8e9f7ed7233eafa76213b749faff2
#
_cell.length_a   1.000
_cell.length_b   1.000
_cell.length_c   1.000
_cell.angle_alpha   90.00
_cell.angle_beta   90.00
_cell.angle_gamma   90.00
#
_symmetry.space_group_name_H-M   'P 1'
#
loop_
_entity.id
_entity.type
_entity.pdbx_description
1 polymer ?
#
loop_
_entity_poly.entity_id
_entity_poly.type
_entity_poly.pdbx_seq_one_letter_code
_entity_poly.pdbx_strand_id
1 'polypeptide(L)'
;MKIRLLATAVAMVGAAFAEGQKVPTVMNIVNFVRGSEPRYPGRDLVEPLREEARLNTAYHLPNTILMQYDAMLRDDMIDAAKSAEQDKTEYGVWFEMCRQQVEACGIKWRGRKGWDWEWFVNPGFLMAYTPKERERIIDETFRLFKQRFGCFPRVAGSWLLDAHSMDYMSRKYGMDAFCICREQDATDAYGLRGGYSNGAYYPSKCNAISAAVDMKNAIPVPVFRMLTPDPIYNYGPGSSEANALIKCDIPGARTLEPVSRGGCNHDIVEWYFRVYTGPGLLGLSYMQTGQENSFGWESIRQGLPYQLERIATLSAEGRISVEKLGETGRAFKSANAENIPQTLIAMENWSKEPYRSVWYNSKHYRMNLFYDGRRIYFRDIHVFCDAYAETYLEKPCPKWYCAYLTPPVVDCMMLRGDGMGGSAEFGGEFKSFEVATPDEKTLAVTAERENGTRLVVTFEESRIMIDFGIMAEQNWATAQLKFRGAGDFFDKLDFPPGEVRMEFDGFRYGFRYDGDLKPSHSGWTIHPIGGKGMLDFGHE
;
A
#
# COMPACT_ATOMS: atom_id res chain seq x y z
N MET A 1 -33.55 -0.74 -51.27
CA MET A 1 -33.38 -0.46 -49.87
C MET A 1 -32.46 -1.56 -49.30
N LYS A 2 -31.17 -1.28 -49.21
CA LYS A 2 -30.15 -2.29 -48.82
C LYS A 2 -29.85 -2.15 -47.33
N ILE A 3 -30.23 -3.14 -46.56
CA ILE A 3 -29.89 -3.27 -45.14
C ILE A 3 -28.43 -3.77 -45.07
N ARG A 4 -27.54 -2.95 -44.55
CA ARG A 4 -26.18 -3.38 -44.23
C ARG A 4 -26.18 -4.06 -42.85
N LEU A 5 -25.94 -5.36 -42.83
CA LEU A 5 -25.53 -6.06 -41.62
C LEU A 5 -24.10 -5.61 -41.26
N LEU A 6 -23.94 -4.98 -40.12
CA LEU A 6 -22.63 -4.84 -39.50
C LEU A 6 -22.34 -6.15 -38.73
N ALA A 7 -21.51 -6.99 -39.30
CA ALA A 7 -20.92 -8.12 -38.61
C ALA A 7 -19.77 -7.56 -37.75
N THR A 8 -19.95 -7.54 -36.44
CA THR A 8 -18.87 -7.24 -35.47
C THR A 8 -17.96 -8.46 -35.44
N ALA A 9 -16.81 -8.36 -36.06
CA ALA A 9 -15.75 -9.35 -35.96
C ALA A 9 -15.18 -9.32 -34.52
N VAL A 10 -15.50 -10.35 -33.75
CA VAL A 10 -14.76 -10.64 -32.51
C VAL A 10 -13.40 -11.21 -32.95
N ALA A 11 -12.41 -10.34 -32.99
CA ALA A 11 -11.03 -10.76 -33.20
C ALA A 11 -10.59 -11.57 -31.97
N MET A 12 -10.13 -12.79 -32.20
CA MET A 12 -9.35 -13.56 -31.22
C MET A 12 -8.06 -12.76 -30.97
N VAL A 13 -8.02 -12.09 -29.83
CA VAL A 13 -6.77 -11.51 -29.30
C VAL A 13 -6.02 -12.65 -28.63
N GLY A 14 -5.20 -13.34 -29.42
CA GLY A 14 -4.06 -14.04 -28.85
C GLY A 14 -3.18 -12.97 -28.20
N ALA A 15 -2.88 -13.13 -26.91
CA ALA A 15 -2.06 -12.21 -26.15
C ALA A 15 -0.64 -12.13 -26.73
N ALA A 16 -0.44 -11.29 -27.74
CA ALA A 16 0.84 -10.72 -28.05
C ALA A 16 0.98 -9.52 -27.10
N PHE A 17 1.76 -9.70 -26.03
CA PHE A 17 2.25 -8.57 -25.27
C PHE A 17 2.98 -7.67 -26.27
N ALA A 18 2.49 -6.44 -26.46
CA ALA A 18 3.27 -5.45 -27.18
C ALA A 18 4.58 -5.29 -26.41
N GLU A 19 5.70 -5.58 -27.04
CA GLU A 19 7.06 -5.25 -26.58
C GLU A 19 7.24 -3.72 -26.65
N GLY A 20 6.46 -2.99 -25.85
CA GLY A 20 6.77 -1.63 -25.47
C GLY A 20 7.99 -1.69 -24.56
N GLN A 21 8.91 -0.77 -24.71
CA GLN A 21 10.11 -0.67 -23.90
C GLN A 21 9.70 -0.62 -22.42
N LYS A 22 9.89 -1.74 -21.70
CA LYS A 22 9.45 -1.89 -20.32
C LYS A 22 10.25 -0.94 -19.45
N VAL A 23 9.58 0.04 -18.83
CA VAL A 23 10.22 0.89 -17.82
C VAL A 23 10.67 -0.02 -16.67
N PRO A 24 11.95 0.01 -16.28
CA PRO A 24 12.42 -0.81 -15.18
C PRO A 24 11.63 -0.55 -13.91
N THR A 25 11.41 -1.59 -13.11
CA THR A 25 10.82 -1.44 -11.79
C THR A 25 11.76 -0.60 -10.93
N VAL A 26 11.21 0.43 -10.29
CA VAL A 26 11.99 1.27 -9.36
C VAL A 26 12.14 0.53 -8.03
N MET A 27 13.39 0.49 -7.53
CA MET A 27 13.76 -0.09 -6.25
C MET A 27 14.37 0.95 -5.34
N ASN A 28 13.78 1.19 -4.17
CA ASN A 28 14.41 1.96 -3.12
C ASN A 28 14.93 1.05 -2.00
N ILE A 29 16.12 1.34 -1.50
CA ILE A 29 16.68 0.74 -0.29
C ILE A 29 16.55 1.80 0.80
N VAL A 30 15.63 1.60 1.77
CA VAL A 30 15.32 2.59 2.80
C VAL A 30 15.52 1.96 4.17
N ASN A 31 16.54 2.43 4.88
CA ASN A 31 16.83 2.00 6.25
C ASN A 31 16.41 3.11 7.21
N PHE A 32 15.78 2.77 8.34
CA PHE A 32 15.45 3.74 9.37
C PHE A 32 16.13 3.39 10.68
N VAL A 33 16.59 4.43 11.37
CA VAL A 33 17.57 4.32 12.44
C VAL A 33 17.00 4.91 13.73
N ARG A 34 16.82 4.05 14.74
CA ARG A 34 16.48 4.43 16.11
C ARG A 34 17.75 4.62 16.95
N GLY A 35 17.75 5.63 17.80
CA GLY A 35 18.83 5.89 18.76
C GLY A 35 18.73 5.05 20.03
N SER A 36 17.55 4.56 20.34
CA SER A 36 17.26 3.72 21.51
C SER A 36 16.26 2.60 21.20
N GLU A 37 16.38 1.50 21.95
CA GLU A 37 15.44 0.37 21.88
C GLU A 37 15.26 -0.21 23.29
N PRO A 38 14.36 0.38 24.08
CA PRO A 38 14.19 0.00 25.48
C PRO A 38 13.59 -1.40 25.69
N ARG A 39 13.00 -2.03 24.66
CA ARG A 39 12.54 -3.43 24.72
C ARG A 39 13.70 -4.42 24.85
N TYR A 40 14.87 -4.06 24.33
CA TYR A 40 16.05 -4.92 24.28
C TYR A 40 17.30 -4.16 24.78
N PRO A 41 17.39 -3.92 26.11
CA PRO A 41 18.53 -3.22 26.68
C PRO A 41 19.85 -3.91 26.38
N GLY A 42 20.84 -3.14 25.95
CA GLY A 42 22.16 -3.66 25.60
C GLY A 42 22.34 -4.18 24.18
N ARG A 43 21.29 -4.09 23.32
CA ARG A 43 21.43 -4.41 21.89
C ARG A 43 22.32 -3.35 21.22
N ASP A 44 23.28 -3.82 20.40
CA ASP A 44 24.04 -2.91 19.56
C ASP A 44 23.15 -2.40 18.42
N LEU A 45 22.89 -1.09 18.42
CA LEU A 45 22.08 -0.41 17.40
C LEU A 45 22.95 0.23 16.30
N VAL A 46 24.27 0.23 16.48
CA VAL A 46 25.22 0.84 15.53
C VAL A 46 25.73 -0.19 14.53
N GLU A 47 25.93 -1.42 14.96
CA GLU A 47 26.42 -2.50 14.09
C GLU A 47 25.55 -2.70 12.83
N PRO A 48 24.19 -2.81 12.92
CA PRO A 48 23.36 -2.93 11.71
C PRO A 48 23.59 -1.79 10.73
N LEU A 49 23.66 -0.56 11.22
CA LEU A 49 23.85 0.63 10.39
C LEU A 49 25.23 0.63 9.68
N ARG A 50 26.29 0.18 10.37
CA ARG A 50 27.62 0.03 9.76
C ARG A 50 27.64 -1.05 8.68
N GLU A 51 27.01 -2.18 8.94
CA GLU A 51 26.94 -3.28 7.98
C GLU A 51 26.09 -2.92 6.75
N GLU A 52 24.98 -2.24 6.94
CA GLU A 52 24.17 -1.69 5.85
C GLU A 52 24.98 -0.71 4.99
N ALA A 53 25.69 0.25 5.63
CA ALA A 53 26.56 1.19 4.93
C ALA A 53 27.67 0.46 4.14
N ARG A 54 28.31 -0.53 4.77
CA ARG A 54 29.36 -1.35 4.13
C ARG A 54 28.84 -2.12 2.92
N LEU A 55 27.67 -2.76 3.03
CA LEU A 55 27.08 -3.57 1.96
C LEU A 55 26.63 -2.68 0.80
N ASN A 56 25.89 -1.58 1.08
CA ASN A 56 25.47 -0.66 0.02
C ASN A 56 26.66 -0.05 -0.72
N THR A 57 27.75 0.30 -0.01
CA THR A 57 28.98 0.77 -0.62
C THR A 57 29.67 -0.32 -1.46
N ALA A 58 29.72 -1.57 -0.96
CA ALA A 58 30.36 -2.67 -1.68
C ALA A 58 29.68 -2.99 -3.02
N TYR A 59 28.37 -2.80 -3.11
CA TYR A 59 27.57 -2.99 -4.31
C TYR A 59 27.30 -1.69 -5.09
N HIS A 60 27.79 -0.54 -4.64
CA HIS A 60 27.54 0.79 -5.22
C HIS A 60 26.04 1.12 -5.37
N LEU A 61 25.23 0.71 -4.40
CA LEU A 61 23.78 0.86 -4.45
C LEU A 61 23.31 2.19 -3.86
N PRO A 62 22.50 2.97 -4.61
CA PRO A 62 21.76 4.08 -4.05
C PRO A 62 20.89 3.64 -2.88
N ASN A 63 20.89 4.41 -1.80
CA ASN A 63 20.10 4.10 -0.61
C ASN A 63 19.67 5.37 0.14
N THR A 64 18.68 5.23 1.00
CA THR A 64 18.15 6.31 1.85
C THR A 64 18.18 5.86 3.31
N ILE A 65 18.74 6.69 4.19
CA ILE A 65 18.80 6.47 5.63
C ILE A 65 17.91 7.50 6.32
N LEU A 66 16.87 7.06 6.99
CA LEU A 66 15.94 7.89 7.74
C LEU A 66 16.30 7.87 9.23
N MET A 67 16.72 9.02 9.77
CA MET A 67 17.22 9.14 11.14
C MET A 67 16.11 9.59 12.10
N GLN A 68 15.86 8.81 13.16
CA GLN A 68 15.05 9.24 14.29
C GLN A 68 15.78 10.35 15.08
N TYR A 69 15.05 11.16 15.82
CA TYR A 69 15.62 12.31 16.53
C TYR A 69 16.74 11.93 17.52
N ASP A 70 16.53 10.87 18.32
CA ASP A 70 17.51 10.40 19.30
C ASP A 70 18.76 9.77 18.65
N ALA A 71 18.61 9.15 17.48
CA ALA A 71 19.75 8.69 16.68
C ALA A 71 20.62 9.87 16.20
N MET A 72 20.00 10.99 15.86
CA MET A 72 20.73 12.21 15.45
C MET A 72 21.48 12.88 16.61
N LEU A 73 21.14 12.60 17.86
CA LEU A 73 21.88 13.07 19.04
C LEU A 73 23.18 12.27 19.30
N ARG A 74 23.35 11.12 18.67
CA ARG A 74 24.47 10.19 18.87
C ARG A 74 25.51 10.32 17.77
N ASP A 75 26.75 10.71 18.15
CA ASP A 75 27.85 10.86 17.20
C ASP A 75 28.24 9.53 16.55
N ASP A 76 28.25 8.42 17.31
CA ASP A 76 28.57 7.07 16.81
C ASP A 76 27.59 6.60 15.71
N MET A 77 26.31 6.99 15.80
CA MET A 77 25.31 6.71 14.75
C MET A 77 25.47 7.62 13.52
N ILE A 78 25.78 8.90 13.75
CA ILE A 78 26.06 9.82 12.64
C ILE A 78 27.31 9.37 11.87
N ASP A 79 28.37 8.97 12.57
CA ASP A 79 29.60 8.48 11.95
C ASP A 79 29.35 7.17 11.18
N ALA A 80 28.56 6.26 11.76
CA ALA A 80 28.17 5.02 11.08
C ALA A 80 27.35 5.30 9.82
N ALA A 81 26.34 6.18 9.88
CA ALA A 81 25.55 6.56 8.72
C ALA A 81 26.43 7.20 7.63
N LYS A 82 27.33 8.10 8.01
CA LYS A 82 28.23 8.80 7.09
C LYS A 82 29.40 7.95 6.57
N SER A 83 29.57 6.73 7.05
CA SER A 83 30.57 5.78 6.51
C SER A 83 30.16 5.19 5.15
N ALA A 84 28.90 5.30 4.76
CA ALA A 84 28.41 4.90 3.44
C ALA A 84 28.93 5.81 2.32
N GLU A 85 28.89 5.33 1.07
CA GLU A 85 29.23 6.10 -0.14
C GLU A 85 28.31 7.32 -0.28
N GLN A 86 28.85 8.54 -0.08
CA GLN A 86 28.05 9.75 0.18
C GLN A 86 27.23 10.22 -1.03
N ASP A 87 27.71 10.04 -2.24
CA ASP A 87 26.98 10.40 -3.47
C ASP A 87 25.84 9.42 -3.78
N LYS A 88 25.91 8.21 -3.24
CA LYS A 88 24.87 7.18 -3.34
C LYS A 88 23.89 7.20 -2.16
N THR A 89 24.19 7.90 -1.07
CA THR A 89 23.39 7.87 0.15
C THR A 89 22.62 9.17 0.31
N GLU A 90 21.31 9.07 0.52
CA GLU A 90 20.43 10.15 0.93
C GLU A 90 20.10 10.02 2.41
N TYR A 91 20.07 11.17 3.10
CA TYR A 91 19.64 11.22 4.49
C TYR A 91 18.29 11.92 4.61
N GLY A 92 17.41 11.39 5.47
CA GLY A 92 16.12 11.95 5.78
C GLY A 92 15.77 11.77 7.26
N VAL A 93 14.51 12.03 7.61
CA VAL A 93 14.03 11.92 8.99
C VAL A 93 13.03 10.79 9.13
N TRP A 94 13.11 10.10 10.28
CA TRP A 94 12.13 9.10 10.71
C TRP A 94 11.33 9.63 11.90
N PHE A 95 10.00 9.65 11.75
CA PHE A 95 9.10 10.14 12.79
C PHE A 95 8.51 9.01 13.62
N GLU A 96 9.21 8.63 14.66
CA GLU A 96 8.69 8.01 15.87
C GLU A 96 9.18 8.89 17.02
N MET A 97 8.25 9.40 17.81
CA MET A 97 8.60 10.38 18.85
C MET A 97 9.43 9.74 19.95
N CYS A 98 10.48 10.43 20.35
CA CYS A 98 11.26 10.10 21.51
C CYS A 98 11.17 11.22 22.58
N ARG A 99 11.51 10.88 23.83
CA ARG A 99 11.42 11.82 24.96
C ARG A 99 12.19 13.10 24.71
N GLN A 100 13.44 13.00 24.29
CA GLN A 100 14.32 14.14 24.06
C GLN A 100 13.75 15.10 23.00
N GLN A 101 13.11 14.56 21.96
CA GLN A 101 12.48 15.32 20.89
C GLN A 101 11.33 16.19 21.39
N VAL A 102 10.38 15.58 22.10
CA VAL A 102 9.20 16.28 22.57
C VAL A 102 9.51 17.25 23.71
N GLU A 103 10.44 16.89 24.59
CA GLU A 103 10.90 17.76 25.69
C GLU A 103 11.68 18.98 25.15
N ALA A 104 12.47 18.83 24.08
CA ALA A 104 13.10 19.96 23.39
C ALA A 104 12.09 20.97 22.82
N CYS A 105 10.87 20.54 22.53
CA CYS A 105 9.75 21.38 22.13
C CYS A 105 8.94 21.97 23.31
N GLY A 106 9.35 21.73 24.56
CA GLY A 106 8.59 22.13 25.76
C GLY A 106 7.31 21.33 25.95
N ILE A 107 7.21 20.12 25.39
CA ILE A 107 6.08 19.20 25.51
C ILE A 107 6.45 18.11 26.51
N LYS A 108 5.54 17.79 27.42
CA LYS A 108 5.76 16.70 28.39
C LYS A 108 5.73 15.34 27.71
N TRP A 109 6.75 14.52 27.94
CA TRP A 109 6.77 13.13 27.53
C TRP A 109 5.65 12.32 28.20
N ARG A 110 4.94 11.49 27.44
CA ARG A 110 3.79 10.70 27.88
C ARG A 110 4.03 9.18 27.83
N GLY A 111 5.22 8.77 27.43
CA GLY A 111 5.63 7.37 27.41
C GLY A 111 5.92 6.82 28.80
N ARG A 112 6.24 5.54 28.87
CA ARG A 112 6.56 4.83 30.11
C ARG A 112 7.79 5.44 30.80
N LYS A 113 7.78 5.40 32.12
CA LYS A 113 8.92 5.85 32.93
C LYS A 113 10.19 5.05 32.59
N GLY A 114 11.29 5.75 32.27
CA GLY A 114 12.55 5.13 31.92
C GLY A 114 12.65 4.68 30.46
N TRP A 115 11.62 4.94 29.64
CA TRP A 115 11.63 4.67 28.23
C TRP A 115 11.73 5.97 27.43
N ASP A 116 12.73 6.06 26.58
CA ASP A 116 12.96 7.23 25.77
C ASP A 116 12.21 7.18 24.43
N TRP A 117 11.74 6.01 24.06
CA TRP A 117 10.91 5.75 22.90
C TRP A 117 9.73 4.83 23.28
N GLU A 118 8.64 4.89 22.53
CA GLU A 118 7.44 4.10 22.78
C GLU A 118 6.71 3.80 21.46
N TRP A 119 6.22 2.58 21.30
CA TRP A 119 5.45 2.19 20.10
C TRP A 119 3.94 2.49 20.19
N PHE A 120 3.43 2.88 21.37
CA PHE A 120 2.04 3.32 21.49
C PHE A 120 1.82 4.65 20.78
N VAL A 121 0.60 4.81 20.14
CA VAL A 121 0.31 6.00 19.36
C VAL A 121 0.39 7.27 20.19
N ASN A 122 -0.21 7.29 21.37
CA ASN A 122 -0.36 8.50 22.17
C ASN A 122 0.93 9.09 22.77
N PRO A 123 2.10 8.43 22.80
CA PRO A 123 3.35 9.18 22.87
C PRO A 123 4.18 9.11 21.60
N GLY A 124 4.05 8.03 20.79
CA GLY A 124 5.04 7.64 19.79
C GLY A 124 4.84 8.21 18.39
N PHE A 125 3.70 8.85 18.07
CA PHE A 125 3.42 9.33 16.72
C PHE A 125 2.92 10.77 16.69
N LEU A 126 3.17 11.48 15.57
CA LEU A 126 2.79 12.89 15.41
C LEU A 126 1.32 13.17 15.67
N MET A 127 0.39 12.31 15.21
CA MET A 127 -1.05 12.50 15.43
C MET A 127 -1.47 12.45 16.90
N ALA A 128 -0.61 12.06 17.81
CA ALA A 128 -0.87 12.14 19.24
C ALA A 128 -0.73 13.57 19.82
N TYR A 129 -0.21 14.48 19.05
CA TYR A 129 0.03 15.88 19.41
C TYR A 129 -0.95 16.79 18.68
N THR A 130 -1.23 17.97 19.27
CA THR A 130 -2.03 18.99 18.59
C THR A 130 -1.35 19.45 17.31
N PRO A 131 -2.07 19.96 16.30
CA PRO A 131 -1.45 20.45 15.06
C PRO A 131 -0.28 21.41 15.28
N LYS A 132 -0.41 22.36 16.21
CA LYS A 132 0.66 23.30 16.58
C LYS A 132 1.86 22.62 17.26
N GLU A 133 1.63 21.57 18.02
CA GLU A 133 2.71 20.77 18.60
C GLU A 133 3.43 19.94 17.54
N ARG A 134 2.68 19.33 16.59
CA ARG A 134 3.26 18.62 15.43
C ARG A 134 4.20 19.54 14.65
N GLU A 135 3.76 20.77 14.35
CA GLU A 135 4.59 21.76 13.65
C GLU A 135 5.89 22.08 14.42
N ARG A 136 5.81 22.29 15.75
CA ARG A 136 7.00 22.51 16.58
C ARG A 136 7.95 21.31 16.60
N ILE A 137 7.40 20.10 16.70
CA ILE A 137 8.19 18.87 16.68
C ILE A 137 8.89 18.69 15.34
N ILE A 138 8.20 18.95 14.23
CA ILE A 138 8.78 18.92 12.88
C ILE A 138 9.90 19.96 12.76
N ASP A 139 9.65 21.20 13.17
CA ASP A 139 10.63 22.27 13.10
C ASP A 139 11.90 21.95 13.88
N GLU A 140 11.77 21.45 15.11
CA GLU A 140 12.90 21.05 15.94
C GLU A 140 13.67 19.86 15.33
N THR A 141 12.96 18.88 14.82
CA THR A 141 13.58 17.73 14.15
C THR A 141 14.39 18.16 12.93
N PHE A 142 13.82 19.05 12.10
CA PHE A 142 14.48 19.57 10.91
C PHE A 142 15.64 20.51 11.25
N ARG A 143 15.54 21.28 12.35
CA ARG A 143 16.64 22.08 12.87
C ARG A 143 17.83 21.22 13.28
N LEU A 144 17.59 20.15 14.05
CA LEU A 144 18.63 19.19 14.45
C LEU A 144 19.23 18.50 13.23
N PHE A 145 18.38 18.01 12.32
CA PHE A 145 18.85 17.39 11.07
C PHE A 145 19.78 18.33 10.30
N LYS A 146 19.39 19.60 10.10
CA LYS A 146 20.23 20.59 9.43
C LYS A 146 21.55 20.82 10.17
N GLN A 147 21.55 20.80 11.50
CA GLN A 147 22.77 20.91 12.29
C GLN A 147 23.73 19.73 12.07
N ARG A 148 23.19 18.51 11.89
CA ARG A 148 23.98 17.27 11.74
C ARG A 148 24.41 17.01 10.28
N PHE A 149 23.58 17.36 9.30
CA PHE A 149 23.79 17.06 7.88
C PHE A 149 24.03 18.29 6.97
N GLY A 150 23.95 19.50 7.50
CA GLY A 150 24.24 20.74 6.78
C GLY A 150 23.08 21.30 5.93
N CYS A 151 22.03 20.54 5.68
CA CYS A 151 20.85 20.92 4.91
C CYS A 151 19.56 20.45 5.59
N PHE A 152 18.40 20.96 5.17
CA PHE A 152 17.13 20.40 5.58
C PHE A 152 16.88 19.06 4.88
N PRO A 153 16.17 18.10 5.54
CA PRO A 153 15.82 16.84 4.90
C PRO A 153 14.83 17.07 3.75
N ARG A 154 14.93 16.26 2.71
CA ARG A 154 14.04 16.29 1.56
C ARG A 154 13.07 15.10 1.54
N VAL A 155 13.33 14.10 2.39
CA VAL A 155 12.51 12.90 2.55
C VAL A 155 12.21 12.68 4.02
N ALA A 156 11.02 12.19 4.29
CA ALA A 156 10.59 11.83 5.64
C ALA A 156 9.77 10.54 5.64
N GLY A 157 9.93 9.74 6.67
CA GLY A 157 9.18 8.50 6.86
C GLY A 157 8.68 8.32 8.27
N SER A 158 7.70 7.45 8.40
CA SER A 158 7.18 6.89 9.64
C SER A 158 6.36 5.66 9.29
N TRP A 159 6.06 4.84 10.28
CA TRP A 159 5.03 3.82 10.10
C TRP A 159 3.68 4.45 9.70
N LEU A 160 3.37 5.58 10.31
CA LEU A 160 2.14 6.34 10.10
C LEU A 160 2.43 7.85 10.19
N LEU A 161 2.12 8.59 9.13
CA LEU A 161 2.13 10.05 9.08
C LEU A 161 0.72 10.57 8.82
N ASP A 162 0.35 11.66 9.48
CA ASP A 162 -0.91 12.35 9.28
C ASP A 162 -0.83 13.41 8.17
N ALA A 163 -1.97 13.72 7.56
CA ALA A 163 -2.05 14.65 6.44
C ALA A 163 -1.63 16.07 6.82
N HIS A 164 -1.97 16.55 8.05
CA HIS A 164 -1.54 17.87 8.52
C HIS A 164 -0.01 17.97 8.55
N SER A 165 0.66 16.97 9.10
CA SER A 165 2.14 16.94 9.20
C SER A 165 2.79 16.87 7.82
N MET A 166 2.26 16.06 6.90
CA MET A 166 2.76 15.98 5.52
C MET A 166 2.59 17.32 4.78
N ASP A 167 1.41 17.94 4.87
CA ASP A 167 1.12 19.23 4.23
C ASP A 167 2.04 20.34 4.79
N TYR A 168 2.23 20.38 6.11
CA TYR A 168 3.12 21.34 6.75
C TYR A 168 4.58 21.19 6.28
N MET A 169 5.11 19.96 6.28
CA MET A 169 6.45 19.66 5.78
C MET A 169 6.62 20.03 4.31
N SER A 170 5.62 19.68 3.50
CA SER A 170 5.60 20.00 2.06
C SER A 170 5.68 21.50 1.80
N ARG A 171 4.81 22.29 2.45
CA ARG A 171 4.72 23.74 2.25
C ARG A 171 5.95 24.49 2.80
N LYS A 172 6.45 24.07 3.96
CA LYS A 172 7.51 24.81 4.65
C LYS A 172 8.91 24.43 4.16
N TYR A 173 9.14 23.16 3.87
CA TYR A 173 10.47 22.62 3.61
C TYR A 173 10.65 22.07 2.20
N GLY A 174 9.55 21.93 1.45
CA GLY A 174 9.60 21.51 0.04
C GLY A 174 10.10 20.09 -0.13
N MET A 175 9.40 19.12 0.49
CA MET A 175 9.76 17.71 0.46
C MET A 175 9.72 17.10 -0.95
N ASP A 176 10.51 16.05 -1.17
CA ASP A 176 10.54 15.29 -2.41
C ASP A 176 9.70 14.01 -2.33
N ALA A 177 9.69 13.32 -1.17
CA ALA A 177 8.92 12.11 -0.94
C ALA A 177 8.59 11.91 0.54
N PHE A 178 7.47 11.22 0.78
CA PHE A 178 7.14 10.61 2.06
C PHE A 178 7.13 9.09 1.95
N CYS A 179 7.40 8.41 3.06
CA CYS A 179 7.38 6.96 3.15
C CYS A 179 6.54 6.53 4.37
N ILE A 180 5.51 5.72 4.15
CA ILE A 180 4.65 5.17 5.21
C ILE A 180 4.49 3.66 5.07
N CYS A 181 4.04 2.99 6.14
CA CYS A 181 3.86 1.56 6.11
C CYS A 181 2.82 1.12 5.07
N ARG A 182 2.97 -0.12 4.59
CA ARG A 182 1.95 -0.84 3.82
C ARG A 182 0.68 -1.08 4.65
N GLU A 183 -0.31 -1.74 4.06
CA GLU A 183 -1.47 -2.24 4.79
C GLU A 183 -1.04 -2.99 6.06
N GLN A 184 -1.65 -2.63 7.18
CA GLN A 184 -1.36 -3.23 8.48
C GLN A 184 -2.60 -3.23 9.35
N ASP A 185 -2.81 -4.32 10.08
CA ASP A 185 -3.90 -4.45 11.03
C ASP A 185 -3.36 -4.90 12.39
N ALA A 186 -3.46 -3.99 13.36
CA ALA A 186 -3.13 -4.25 14.76
C ALA A 186 -1.75 -4.90 15.02
N THR A 187 -0.83 -4.79 14.08
CA THR A 187 0.58 -5.01 14.37
C THR A 187 1.07 -3.74 15.04
N ASP A 188 1.79 -3.82 16.12
CA ASP A 188 2.07 -2.67 16.98
C ASP A 188 0.77 -1.96 17.44
N ALA A 189 0.74 -0.63 17.45
CA ALA A 189 -0.39 0.12 18.00
C ALA A 189 -1.22 0.86 16.94
N TYR A 190 -1.15 0.46 15.66
CA TYR A 190 -1.86 1.15 14.59
C TYR A 190 -2.38 0.22 13.50
N GLY A 191 -3.39 0.68 12.78
CA GLY A 191 -3.90 0.08 11.56
C GLY A 191 -3.83 1.05 10.38
N LEU A 192 -3.49 0.55 9.21
CA LEU A 192 -3.49 1.28 7.94
C LEU A 192 -4.25 0.50 6.90
N ARG A 193 -5.35 1.05 6.37
CA ARG A 193 -6.13 0.46 5.28
C ARG A 193 -6.61 1.55 4.35
N GLY A 194 -5.96 1.70 3.24
CA GLY A 194 -6.23 2.73 2.27
C GLY A 194 -4.99 3.12 1.49
N GLY A 195 -5.11 4.13 0.64
CA GLY A 195 -4.08 4.51 -0.29
C GLY A 195 -3.85 3.47 -1.38
N TYR A 196 -2.88 3.68 -2.20
CA TYR A 196 -2.47 2.66 -3.16
C TYR A 196 -1.86 1.47 -2.42
N SER A 197 -2.20 0.28 -2.83
CA SER A 197 -1.69 -0.96 -2.22
C SER A 197 -0.16 -1.09 -2.37
N ASN A 198 0.38 -0.49 -3.41
CA ASN A 198 1.81 -0.37 -3.72
C ASN A 198 2.04 0.87 -4.58
N GLY A 199 3.31 1.25 -4.80
CA GLY A 199 3.69 2.38 -5.63
C GLY A 199 3.56 3.72 -4.92
N ALA A 200 3.29 4.79 -5.68
CA ALA A 200 3.21 6.15 -5.18
C ALA A 200 1.87 6.81 -5.49
N TYR A 201 1.43 7.70 -4.61
CA TYR A 201 0.28 8.56 -4.84
C TYR A 201 0.45 9.91 -4.14
N TYR A 202 -0.23 10.94 -4.65
CA TYR A 202 -0.39 12.20 -3.96
C TYR A 202 -1.54 12.08 -2.96
N PRO A 203 -1.30 12.19 -1.65
CA PRO A 203 -2.36 12.05 -0.66
C PRO A 203 -3.24 13.29 -0.61
N SER A 204 -4.49 13.11 -0.17
CA SER A 204 -5.39 14.19 0.13
C SER A 204 -4.92 14.99 1.35
N LYS A 205 -5.15 16.31 1.36
CA LYS A 205 -4.93 17.16 2.54
C LYS A 205 -5.81 16.79 3.74
N CYS A 206 -6.88 16.05 3.49
CA CYS A 206 -7.79 15.59 4.55
C CYS A 206 -7.41 14.23 5.12
N ASN A 207 -6.70 13.38 4.35
CA ASN A 207 -6.39 12.01 4.77
C ASN A 207 -5.13 11.51 4.08
N ALA A 208 -4.10 11.23 4.84
CA ALA A 208 -2.79 10.81 4.35
C ALA A 208 -2.81 9.49 3.57
N ILE A 209 -3.79 8.62 3.82
CA ILE A 209 -3.96 7.34 3.12
C ILE A 209 -5.08 7.35 2.09
N SER A 210 -5.68 8.50 1.77
CA SER A 210 -6.57 8.68 0.63
C SER A 210 -5.80 9.30 -0.52
N ALA A 211 -5.78 8.67 -1.68
CA ALA A 211 -5.31 9.33 -2.88
C ALA A 211 -6.19 10.55 -3.19
N ALA A 212 -5.60 11.69 -3.49
CA ALA A 212 -6.36 12.88 -3.86
C ALA A 212 -7.06 12.67 -5.20
N VAL A 213 -8.35 12.96 -5.24
CA VAL A 213 -9.17 12.91 -6.46
C VAL A 213 -8.91 14.15 -7.32
N ASP A 214 -8.85 15.32 -6.68
CA ASP A 214 -8.53 16.60 -7.32
C ASP A 214 -7.19 17.14 -6.76
N MET A 215 -6.28 17.48 -7.66
CA MET A 215 -4.94 17.96 -7.28
C MET A 215 -4.92 19.26 -6.49
N LYS A 216 -5.99 20.07 -6.53
CA LYS A 216 -6.14 21.25 -5.61
C LYS A 216 -6.24 20.85 -4.14
N ASN A 217 -6.75 19.62 -3.89
CA ASN A 217 -6.88 19.03 -2.56
C ASN A 217 -5.68 18.12 -2.20
N ALA A 218 -4.74 17.93 -3.11
CA ALA A 218 -3.58 17.09 -2.90
C ALA A 218 -2.48 17.78 -2.08
N ILE A 219 -1.75 17.01 -1.31
CA ILE A 219 -0.40 17.34 -0.88
C ILE A 219 0.53 17.04 -2.05
N PRO A 220 1.26 18.02 -2.63
CA PRO A 220 1.99 17.86 -3.88
C PRO A 220 3.35 17.13 -3.69
N VAL A 221 3.37 16.15 -2.82
CA VAL A 221 4.53 15.29 -2.52
C VAL A 221 4.05 13.85 -2.49
N PRO A 222 4.64 12.95 -3.29
CA PRO A 222 4.19 11.57 -3.35
C PRO A 222 4.51 10.82 -2.05
N VAL A 223 3.60 9.91 -1.70
CA VAL A 223 3.75 8.93 -0.63
C VAL A 223 4.09 7.58 -1.23
N PHE A 224 5.16 6.94 -0.74
CA PHE A 224 5.57 5.59 -1.10
C PHE A 224 5.24 4.63 0.05
N ARG A 225 4.75 3.44 -0.27
CA ARG A 225 4.41 2.42 0.72
C ARG A 225 5.61 1.49 0.95
N MET A 226 6.08 1.42 2.18
CA MET A 226 7.09 0.44 2.58
C MET A 226 6.39 -0.82 3.08
N LEU A 227 6.91 -1.86 3.04
CA LEU A 227 8.06 -2.74 2.87
C LEU A 227 7.74 -3.75 1.77
N THR A 228 7.54 -3.43 0.57
CA THR A 228 7.09 -4.29 -0.54
C THR A 228 6.15 -5.41 -0.08
N PRO A 229 4.82 -5.21 -0.13
CA PRO A 229 3.85 -6.15 0.42
C PRO A 229 3.76 -7.43 -0.44
N ASP A 230 3.45 -8.54 0.20
CA ASP A 230 3.00 -9.75 -0.50
C ASP A 230 1.60 -9.50 -1.09
N PRO A 231 1.42 -9.50 -2.43
CA PRO A 231 0.14 -9.15 -3.05
C PRO A 231 -0.94 -10.21 -2.82
N ILE A 232 -0.58 -11.38 -2.33
CA ILE A 232 -1.49 -12.51 -2.08
C ILE A 232 -1.78 -12.63 -0.59
N TYR A 233 -0.75 -12.73 0.26
CA TYR A 233 -0.91 -13.10 1.66
C TYR A 233 -0.86 -11.93 2.64
N ASN A 234 -0.46 -10.74 2.20
CA ASN A 234 -0.54 -9.56 3.06
C ASN A 234 -1.98 -9.14 3.36
N TYR A 235 -2.92 -9.57 2.53
CA TYR A 235 -4.33 -9.23 2.61
C TYR A 235 -5.19 -10.50 2.63
N GLY A 236 -6.04 -10.67 3.62
CA GLY A 236 -6.92 -11.83 3.69
C GLY A 236 -7.72 -11.85 4.98
N PRO A 237 -8.74 -12.71 5.07
CA PRO A 237 -9.59 -12.82 6.25
C PRO A 237 -8.73 -13.16 7.46
N GLY A 238 -8.77 -12.27 8.45
CA GLY A 238 -8.03 -12.42 9.70
C GLY A 238 -6.52 -12.50 9.52
N SER A 239 -5.80 -11.40 9.67
CA SER A 239 -4.35 -11.42 9.50
C SER A 239 -3.62 -12.33 10.52
N SER A 240 -4.24 -12.62 11.67
CA SER A 240 -3.82 -13.64 12.64
C SER A 240 -4.34 -15.03 12.28
N GLU A 241 -5.55 -15.14 11.70
CA GLU A 241 -6.17 -16.41 11.30
C GLU A 241 -5.80 -16.81 9.86
N ALA A 242 -5.47 -15.87 8.98
CA ALA A 242 -4.88 -16.20 7.68
C ALA A 242 -3.56 -16.98 7.83
N ASN A 243 -2.86 -16.84 8.96
CA ASN A 243 -1.76 -17.74 9.30
C ASN A 243 -2.21 -19.18 9.59
N ALA A 244 -3.45 -19.40 10.00
CA ALA A 244 -4.01 -20.73 10.24
C ALA A 244 -4.64 -21.33 8.97
N LEU A 245 -5.16 -20.50 8.06
CA LEU A 245 -5.71 -20.94 6.76
C LEU A 245 -4.60 -21.15 5.73
N ILE A 246 -3.55 -20.34 5.76
CA ILE A 246 -2.31 -20.58 5.05
C ILE A 246 -1.54 -21.58 5.92
N LYS A 247 -1.68 -22.87 5.63
CA LYS A 247 -0.80 -23.93 6.15
C LYS A 247 0.63 -23.70 5.65
N CYS A 248 1.18 -22.58 6.04
CA CYS A 248 2.51 -22.16 5.69
C CYS A 248 3.39 -22.34 6.91
N ASP A 249 4.42 -23.18 6.79
CA ASP A 249 5.47 -23.34 7.79
C ASP A 249 6.31 -22.06 7.98
N ILE A 250 5.97 -20.97 7.25
CA ILE A 250 6.64 -19.69 7.29
C ILE A 250 5.65 -18.59 7.73
N PRO A 251 5.33 -18.47 9.03
CA PRO A 251 4.50 -17.37 9.54
C PRO A 251 5.20 -16.02 9.29
N GLY A 252 4.46 -15.01 8.81
CA GLY A 252 4.99 -13.66 8.62
C GLY A 252 5.71 -13.40 7.30
N ALA A 253 5.60 -14.30 6.30
CA ALA A 253 6.15 -14.10 4.94
C ALA A 253 5.32 -13.07 4.14
N ARG A 254 5.16 -11.84 4.64
CA ARG A 254 4.23 -10.85 4.07
C ARG A 254 4.90 -9.62 3.47
N THR A 255 6.20 -9.53 3.61
CA THR A 255 7.00 -8.40 3.15
C THR A 255 8.38 -8.86 2.68
N LEU A 256 9.02 -8.00 1.89
CA LEU A 256 10.43 -8.15 1.53
C LEU A 256 11.38 -7.69 2.66
N GLU A 257 10.87 -7.31 3.82
CA GLU A 257 11.66 -6.88 4.96
C GLU A 257 12.70 -7.95 5.36
N PRO A 258 14.00 -7.62 5.44
CA PRO A 258 15.07 -8.61 5.62
C PRO A 258 15.02 -9.44 6.90
N VAL A 259 14.31 -8.98 7.92
CA VAL A 259 14.11 -9.71 9.20
C VAL A 259 12.89 -10.62 9.17
N SER A 260 11.96 -10.41 8.23
CA SER A 260 10.80 -11.29 8.08
C SER A 260 11.23 -12.64 7.52
N ARG A 261 10.49 -13.69 7.84
CA ARG A 261 10.77 -15.01 7.26
C ARG A 261 10.63 -15.01 5.75
N GLY A 262 9.79 -14.14 5.17
CA GLY A 262 9.71 -13.92 3.73
C GLY A 262 10.96 -13.26 3.17
N GLY A 263 11.44 -12.21 3.81
CA GLY A 263 12.64 -11.47 3.39
C GLY A 263 13.97 -12.21 3.63
N CYS A 264 13.98 -13.25 4.49
CA CYS A 264 15.13 -14.12 4.72
C CYS A 264 15.09 -15.42 3.89
N ASN A 265 13.98 -15.76 3.26
CA ASN A 265 13.84 -16.95 2.45
C ASN A 265 14.14 -16.64 0.98
N HIS A 266 15.18 -17.24 0.43
CA HIS A 266 15.66 -16.95 -0.92
C HIS A 266 14.60 -17.22 -2.00
N ASP A 267 13.84 -18.31 -1.92
CA ASP A 267 12.80 -18.64 -2.92
C ASP A 267 11.66 -17.61 -2.90
N ILE A 268 11.31 -17.13 -1.71
CA ILE A 268 10.28 -16.08 -1.54
C ILE A 268 10.81 -14.74 -2.05
N VAL A 269 12.05 -14.39 -1.75
CA VAL A 269 12.69 -13.16 -2.27
C VAL A 269 12.74 -13.18 -3.80
N GLU A 270 13.13 -14.30 -4.42
CA GLU A 270 13.10 -14.45 -5.87
C GLU A 270 11.68 -14.34 -6.44
N TRP A 271 10.68 -14.87 -5.74
CA TRP A 271 9.28 -14.71 -6.13
C TRP A 271 8.85 -13.24 -6.08
N TYR A 272 9.21 -12.47 -5.04
CA TYR A 272 8.95 -11.02 -5.00
C TYR A 272 9.53 -10.33 -6.24
N PHE A 273 10.79 -10.56 -6.55
CA PHE A 273 11.41 -9.94 -7.73
C PHE A 273 10.70 -10.34 -9.02
N ARG A 274 10.30 -11.61 -9.20
CA ARG A 274 9.55 -12.02 -10.40
C ARG A 274 8.21 -11.31 -10.51
N VAL A 275 7.44 -11.24 -9.44
CA VAL A 275 6.11 -10.60 -9.42
C VAL A 275 6.21 -9.12 -9.72
N TYR A 276 7.10 -8.41 -9.04
CA TYR A 276 7.21 -6.96 -9.16
C TYR A 276 7.96 -6.49 -10.42
N THR A 277 8.72 -7.35 -11.06
CA THR A 277 9.32 -7.08 -12.37
C THR A 277 8.58 -7.81 -13.51
N GLY A 278 7.43 -8.38 -13.23
CA GLY A 278 6.57 -9.09 -14.18
C GLY A 278 6.01 -8.21 -15.31
N PRO A 279 5.41 -8.80 -16.33
CA PRO A 279 4.75 -8.06 -17.41
C PRO A 279 3.39 -7.51 -16.97
N GLY A 280 2.86 -6.54 -17.74
CA GLY A 280 1.48 -6.05 -17.59
C GLY A 280 1.25 -5.11 -16.40
N LEU A 281 2.31 -4.57 -15.79
CA LEU A 281 2.19 -3.58 -14.74
C LEU A 281 1.90 -2.21 -15.34
N LEU A 282 0.87 -1.52 -14.80
CA LEU A 282 0.51 -0.15 -15.18
C LEU A 282 1.18 0.86 -14.25
N GLY A 283 1.44 2.04 -14.78
CA GLY A 283 1.99 3.17 -14.03
C GLY A 283 3.36 2.86 -13.44
N LEU A 284 3.56 3.21 -12.16
CA LEU A 284 4.82 2.97 -11.47
C LEU A 284 4.88 1.53 -10.93
N SER A 285 5.83 0.74 -11.43
CA SER A 285 6.23 -0.49 -10.75
C SER A 285 7.27 -0.15 -9.68
N TYR A 286 6.98 -0.47 -8.41
CA TYR A 286 7.75 -0.02 -7.26
C TYR A 286 8.02 -1.13 -6.26
N MET A 287 9.25 -1.21 -5.81
CA MET A 287 9.69 -2.07 -4.73
C MET A 287 10.48 -1.28 -3.69
N GLN A 288 10.44 -1.74 -2.46
CA GLN A 288 11.28 -1.22 -1.39
C GLN A 288 11.77 -2.34 -0.50
N THR A 289 13.06 -2.33 -0.18
CA THR A 289 13.64 -3.08 0.91
C THR A 289 14.32 -2.15 1.88
N GLY A 290 14.80 -2.67 2.96
CA GLY A 290 15.47 -1.93 4.01
C GLY A 290 15.09 -2.45 5.36
N GLN A 291 15.68 -1.86 6.39
CA GLN A 291 15.57 -2.38 7.72
C GLN A 291 15.63 -1.30 8.79
N GLU A 292 15.03 -1.57 9.94
CA GLU A 292 15.31 -0.85 11.17
C GLU A 292 16.49 -1.49 11.94
N ASN A 293 17.39 -0.66 12.42
CA ASN A 293 18.56 -1.12 13.17
C ASN A 293 18.20 -1.79 14.51
N SER A 294 17.00 -1.54 15.03
CA SER A 294 16.56 -2.02 16.34
C SER A 294 16.37 -3.55 16.43
N PHE A 295 16.27 -4.25 15.28
CA PHE A 295 16.28 -5.71 15.26
C PHE A 295 17.65 -6.32 15.60
N GLY A 296 18.74 -5.55 15.44
CA GLY A 296 20.11 -6.03 15.63
C GLY A 296 20.61 -6.83 14.42
N TRP A 297 21.93 -6.82 14.22
CA TRP A 297 22.55 -7.43 13.03
C TRP A 297 22.28 -8.93 12.89
N GLU A 298 22.25 -9.68 13.99
CA GLU A 298 21.93 -11.11 13.98
C GLU A 298 20.61 -11.45 13.28
N SER A 299 19.60 -10.59 13.41
CA SER A 299 18.30 -10.80 12.77
C SER A 299 18.30 -10.41 11.28
N ILE A 300 19.20 -9.53 10.87
CA ILE A 300 19.25 -8.92 9.54
C ILE A 300 20.22 -9.65 8.61
N ARG A 301 21.31 -10.18 9.14
CA ARG A 301 22.48 -10.70 8.40
C ARG A 301 22.21 -11.85 7.44
N GLN A 302 21.06 -12.51 7.55
CA GLN A 302 20.69 -13.58 6.61
C GLN A 302 19.93 -13.04 5.40
N GLY A 303 19.02 -12.08 5.60
CA GLY A 303 18.16 -11.57 4.54
C GLY A 303 18.80 -10.43 3.74
N LEU A 304 19.30 -9.41 4.42
CA LEU A 304 19.75 -8.19 3.76
C LEU A 304 20.92 -8.41 2.77
N PRO A 305 22.01 -9.13 3.10
CA PRO A 305 23.09 -9.33 2.14
C PRO A 305 22.64 -10.02 0.87
N TYR A 306 21.79 -11.04 0.99
CA TYR A 306 21.23 -11.73 -0.17
C TYR A 306 20.37 -10.81 -1.03
N GLN A 307 19.49 -10.03 -0.41
CA GLN A 307 18.65 -9.09 -1.14
C GLN A 307 19.48 -8.03 -1.88
N LEU A 308 20.49 -7.45 -1.23
CA LEU A 308 21.34 -6.43 -1.86
C LEU A 308 22.16 -6.99 -3.02
N GLU A 309 22.70 -8.23 -2.91
CA GLU A 309 23.37 -8.92 -4.01
C GLU A 309 22.43 -9.13 -5.20
N ARG A 310 21.17 -9.57 -4.93
CA ARG A 310 20.18 -9.76 -5.99
C ARG A 310 19.74 -8.43 -6.62
N ILE A 311 19.59 -7.39 -5.83
CA ILE A 311 19.28 -6.04 -6.31
C ILE A 311 20.40 -5.55 -7.23
N ALA A 312 21.65 -5.68 -6.83
CA ALA A 312 22.79 -5.31 -7.66
C ALA A 312 22.81 -6.07 -8.99
N THR A 313 22.55 -7.39 -8.96
CA THR A 313 22.46 -8.23 -10.16
C THR A 313 21.33 -7.77 -11.09
N LEU A 314 20.12 -7.61 -10.56
CA LEU A 314 18.96 -7.20 -11.35
C LEU A 314 19.10 -5.77 -11.91
N SER A 315 19.78 -4.89 -11.18
CA SER A 315 20.12 -3.55 -11.66
C SER A 315 21.12 -3.60 -12.83
N ALA A 316 22.17 -4.42 -12.71
CA ALA A 316 23.12 -4.63 -13.79
C ALA A 316 22.50 -5.26 -15.05
N GLU A 317 21.48 -6.10 -14.88
CA GLU A 317 20.66 -6.67 -15.96
C GLU A 317 19.65 -5.65 -16.57
N GLY A 318 19.52 -4.45 -16.01
CA GLY A 318 18.55 -3.44 -16.44
C GLY A 318 17.08 -3.78 -16.14
N ARG A 319 16.83 -4.73 -15.25
CA ARG A 319 15.48 -5.16 -14.85
C ARG A 319 14.85 -4.25 -13.79
N ILE A 320 15.69 -3.65 -12.96
CA ILE A 320 15.29 -2.67 -11.93
C ILE A 320 16.18 -1.43 -12.02
N SER A 321 15.61 -0.27 -11.64
CA SER A 321 16.34 0.97 -11.40
C SER A 321 16.45 1.19 -9.91
N VAL A 322 17.66 1.17 -9.36
CA VAL A 322 17.86 1.47 -7.93
C VAL A 322 18.06 2.96 -7.76
N GLU A 323 17.26 3.58 -6.91
CA GLU A 323 17.21 5.04 -6.74
C GLU A 323 17.17 5.40 -5.24
N LYS A 324 17.60 6.61 -4.91
CA LYS A 324 17.30 7.23 -3.61
C LYS A 324 15.82 7.64 -3.57
N LEU A 325 15.19 7.56 -2.41
CA LEU A 325 13.76 7.85 -2.25
C LEU A 325 13.35 9.23 -2.79
N GLY A 326 14.17 10.26 -2.53
CA GLY A 326 13.91 11.61 -3.04
C GLY A 326 14.11 11.73 -4.55
N GLU A 327 15.01 10.95 -5.15
CA GLU A 327 15.15 10.88 -6.61
C GLU A 327 13.89 10.29 -7.23
N THR A 328 13.40 9.17 -6.69
CA THR A 328 12.14 8.56 -7.13
C THR A 328 10.97 9.53 -6.97
N GLY A 329 10.91 10.27 -5.85
CA GLY A 329 9.86 11.27 -5.61
C GLY A 329 9.89 12.41 -6.64
N ARG A 330 11.07 12.94 -6.96
CA ARG A 330 11.23 13.98 -8.00
C ARG A 330 10.88 13.45 -9.39
N ALA A 331 11.33 12.24 -9.73
CA ALA A 331 11.00 11.60 -11.00
C ALA A 331 9.49 11.38 -11.14
N PHE A 332 8.83 10.89 -10.09
CA PHE A 332 7.38 10.71 -10.08
C PHE A 332 6.64 12.05 -10.28
N LYS A 333 7.04 13.11 -9.57
CA LYS A 333 6.44 14.44 -9.72
C LYS A 333 6.66 15.03 -11.12
N SER A 334 7.81 14.78 -11.72
CA SER A 334 8.10 15.27 -13.08
C SER A 334 7.28 14.54 -14.16
N ALA A 335 7.03 13.24 -13.94
CA ALA A 335 6.30 12.41 -14.91
C ALA A 335 4.77 12.50 -14.75
N ASN A 336 4.27 12.79 -13.55
CA ASN A 336 2.84 12.66 -13.24
C ASN A 336 2.31 13.92 -12.57
N ALA A 337 1.44 14.64 -13.28
CA ALA A 337 0.76 15.83 -12.74
C ALA A 337 -0.40 15.50 -11.80
N GLU A 338 -0.87 14.26 -11.79
CA GLU A 338 -1.97 13.77 -10.96
C GLU A 338 -1.74 12.30 -10.57
N ASN A 339 -2.62 11.74 -9.75
CA ASN A 339 -2.62 10.32 -9.43
C ASN A 339 -2.97 9.49 -10.67
N ILE A 340 -2.10 8.56 -11.02
CA ILE A 340 -2.23 7.69 -12.20
C ILE A 340 -2.67 6.28 -11.77
N PRO A 341 -3.37 5.51 -12.62
CA PRO A 341 -3.63 4.11 -12.38
C PRO A 341 -2.35 3.30 -12.24
N GLN A 342 -2.32 2.41 -11.25
CA GLN A 342 -1.19 1.51 -10.97
C GLN A 342 -1.72 0.12 -10.65
N THR A 343 -0.97 -0.91 -11.03
CA THR A 343 -1.34 -2.29 -10.81
C THR A 343 -0.23 -3.07 -10.11
N LEU A 344 -0.64 -4.14 -9.42
CA LEU A 344 0.26 -5.19 -8.95
C LEU A 344 -0.41 -6.53 -9.26
N ILE A 345 0.28 -7.37 -10.03
CA ILE A 345 -0.27 -8.60 -10.59
C ILE A 345 0.58 -9.78 -10.15
N ALA A 346 -0.02 -10.72 -9.40
CA ALA A 346 0.62 -11.95 -8.97
C ALA A 346 -0.14 -13.15 -9.55
N MET A 347 0.40 -13.74 -10.62
CA MET A 347 -0.18 -14.89 -11.31
C MET A 347 0.35 -16.23 -10.79
N GLU A 348 1.30 -16.19 -9.89
CA GLU A 348 1.87 -17.33 -9.16
C GLU A 348 2.12 -16.92 -7.71
N ASN A 349 2.29 -17.88 -6.83
CA ASN A 349 2.68 -17.63 -5.45
C ASN A 349 3.80 -18.56 -4.99
N TRP A 350 4.48 -18.18 -3.92
CA TRP A 350 5.61 -18.90 -3.36
C TRP A 350 5.20 -20.20 -2.63
N SER A 351 3.93 -20.34 -2.22
CA SER A 351 3.44 -21.53 -1.51
C SER A 351 2.98 -22.66 -2.43
N LYS A 352 2.99 -22.44 -3.76
CA LYS A 352 2.51 -23.36 -4.81
C LYS A 352 1.00 -23.61 -4.80
N GLU A 353 0.24 -22.88 -4.02
CA GLU A 353 -1.22 -22.88 -4.08
C GLU A 353 -1.71 -22.21 -5.38
N PRO A 354 -2.90 -22.52 -5.89
CA PRO A 354 -3.40 -21.97 -7.16
C PRO A 354 -3.82 -20.50 -7.06
N TYR A 355 -3.40 -19.79 -6.03
CA TYR A 355 -3.82 -18.42 -5.75
C TYR A 355 -3.22 -17.40 -6.72
N ARG A 356 -4.07 -16.49 -7.21
CA ARG A 356 -3.69 -15.35 -8.02
C ARG A 356 -4.33 -14.09 -7.48
N SER A 357 -3.66 -12.97 -7.62
CA SER A 357 -4.10 -11.70 -7.04
C SER A 357 -3.79 -10.57 -7.99
N VAL A 358 -4.77 -9.69 -8.16
CA VAL A 358 -4.65 -8.49 -8.98
C VAL A 358 -5.09 -7.30 -8.16
N TRP A 359 -4.21 -6.31 -8.04
CA TRP A 359 -4.49 -5.00 -7.47
C TRP A 359 -4.55 -3.97 -8.57
N TYR A 360 -5.58 -3.14 -8.53
CA TYR A 360 -5.72 -1.95 -9.35
C TYR A 360 -5.98 -0.76 -8.42
N ASN A 361 -5.24 0.32 -8.64
CA ASN A 361 -5.35 1.56 -7.88
C ASN A 361 -5.53 2.71 -8.87
N SER A 362 -6.47 3.61 -8.59
CA SER A 362 -6.69 4.86 -9.32
C SER A 362 -6.94 5.99 -8.32
N LYS A 363 -7.15 7.21 -8.79
CA LYS A 363 -7.54 8.31 -7.90
C LYS A 363 -8.95 8.20 -7.31
N HIS A 364 -9.80 7.32 -7.84
CA HIS A 364 -11.18 7.16 -7.37
C HIS A 364 -11.36 5.96 -6.44
N TYR A 365 -10.59 4.89 -6.68
CA TYR A 365 -10.71 3.67 -5.87
C TYR A 365 -9.44 2.83 -5.96
N ARG A 366 -9.31 1.93 -5.01
CA ARG A 366 -8.45 0.76 -5.13
C ARG A 366 -9.27 -0.51 -5.03
N MET A 367 -8.80 -1.59 -5.63
CA MET A 367 -9.41 -2.90 -5.47
C MET A 367 -8.38 -4.02 -5.47
N ASN A 368 -8.75 -5.13 -4.85
CA ASN A 368 -8.08 -6.43 -5.00
C ASN A 368 -9.06 -7.48 -5.50
N LEU A 369 -8.77 -8.04 -6.68
CA LEU A 369 -9.46 -9.21 -7.21
C LEU A 369 -8.61 -10.45 -6.99
N PHE A 370 -9.21 -11.47 -6.39
CA PHE A 370 -8.52 -12.68 -5.97
C PHE A 370 -9.14 -13.93 -6.60
N TYR A 371 -8.28 -14.85 -7.03
CA TYR A 371 -8.63 -16.17 -7.50
C TYR A 371 -8.03 -17.22 -6.58
N ASP A 372 -8.86 -18.10 -5.99
CA ASP A 372 -8.44 -19.14 -5.05
C ASP A 372 -8.18 -20.52 -5.71
N GLY A 373 -8.15 -20.55 -7.04
CA GLY A 373 -8.04 -21.78 -7.84
C GLY A 373 -9.40 -22.30 -8.32
N ARG A 374 -10.50 -21.72 -7.86
CA ARG A 374 -11.87 -22.13 -8.21
C ARG A 374 -12.84 -20.94 -8.24
N ARG A 375 -12.77 -20.03 -7.27
CA ARG A 375 -13.66 -18.87 -7.14
C ARG A 375 -12.91 -17.58 -7.40
N ILE A 376 -13.66 -16.56 -7.85
CA ILE A 376 -13.16 -15.19 -8.05
C ILE A 376 -13.99 -14.26 -7.19
N TYR A 377 -13.30 -13.41 -6.41
CA TYR A 377 -13.95 -12.44 -5.55
C TYR A 377 -13.06 -11.23 -5.26
N PHE A 378 -13.69 -10.09 -5.03
CA PHE A 378 -13.03 -8.92 -4.48
C PHE A 378 -12.80 -9.13 -2.98
N ARG A 379 -11.56 -8.99 -2.53
CA ARG A 379 -11.19 -8.95 -1.11
C ARG A 379 -11.14 -7.53 -0.57
N ASP A 380 -10.95 -6.56 -1.44
CA ASP A 380 -10.79 -5.15 -1.13
C ASP A 380 -11.41 -4.31 -2.23
N ILE A 381 -12.22 -3.34 -1.87
CA ILE A 381 -12.62 -2.18 -2.66
C ILE A 381 -12.74 -1.02 -1.68
N HIS A 382 -11.88 -0.03 -1.81
CA HIS A 382 -11.96 1.23 -1.06
C HIS A 382 -12.13 2.40 -2.02
N VAL A 383 -12.98 3.35 -1.63
CA VAL A 383 -13.23 4.58 -2.38
C VAL A 383 -12.31 5.68 -1.85
N PHE A 384 -11.76 6.49 -2.74
CA PHE A 384 -11.03 7.69 -2.35
C PHE A 384 -11.91 8.91 -2.50
N CYS A 385 -11.83 9.80 -1.51
CA CYS A 385 -12.66 10.99 -1.44
C CYS A 385 -11.90 12.11 -0.71
N ASP A 386 -11.84 13.28 -1.33
CA ASP A 386 -11.18 14.46 -0.75
C ASP A 386 -11.93 15.08 0.43
N ALA A 387 -13.16 14.63 0.72
CA ALA A 387 -13.96 15.09 1.86
C ALA A 387 -13.88 14.16 3.08
N TYR A 388 -13.33 12.94 2.96
CA TYR A 388 -13.20 12.01 4.08
C TYR A 388 -11.96 12.31 4.90
N ALA A 389 -12.14 13.07 5.98
CA ALA A 389 -11.04 13.45 6.85
C ALA A 389 -10.61 12.31 7.77
N GLU A 390 -9.30 12.15 7.95
CA GLU A 390 -8.75 11.27 8.98
C GLU A 390 -9.12 11.76 10.38
N THR A 391 -9.34 10.82 11.31
CA THR A 391 -9.92 11.09 12.63
C THR A 391 -9.12 12.13 13.44
N TYR A 392 -7.81 12.16 13.27
CA TYR A 392 -6.91 13.00 14.07
C TYR A 392 -6.26 14.14 13.26
N LEU A 393 -6.89 14.58 12.18
CA LEU A 393 -6.40 15.70 11.37
C LEU A 393 -6.21 16.97 12.22
N GLU A 394 -7.25 17.38 12.96
CA GLU A 394 -7.28 18.62 13.71
C GLU A 394 -7.18 18.46 15.23
N LYS A 395 -7.22 17.25 15.74
CA LYS A 395 -7.18 16.94 17.18
C LYS A 395 -6.17 15.85 17.48
N PRO A 396 -5.58 15.85 18.69
CA PRO A 396 -4.63 14.80 19.06
C PRO A 396 -5.34 13.47 19.31
N CYS A 397 -4.64 12.34 18.99
CA CYS A 397 -5.07 11.02 19.38
C CYS A 397 -4.76 10.78 20.87
N PRO A 398 -5.76 10.59 21.75
CA PRO A 398 -5.53 10.33 23.17
C PRO A 398 -5.29 8.83 23.45
N LYS A 399 -5.55 7.98 22.46
CA LYS A 399 -5.56 6.52 22.62
C LYS A 399 -4.17 5.93 22.37
N TRP A 400 -3.90 4.77 22.97
CA TRP A 400 -2.69 3.99 22.69
C TRP A 400 -2.66 3.40 21.27
N TYR A 401 -3.83 3.27 20.64
CA TYR A 401 -4.04 2.72 19.29
C TYR A 401 -4.81 3.71 18.42
N CYS A 402 -4.49 3.76 17.13
CA CYS A 402 -5.35 4.38 16.11
C CYS A 402 -5.35 3.57 14.81
N ALA A 403 -6.39 3.79 13.99
CA ALA A 403 -6.45 3.28 12.63
C ALA A 403 -6.72 4.44 11.66
N TYR A 404 -6.01 4.44 10.55
CA TYR A 404 -6.27 5.30 9.39
C TYR A 404 -6.86 4.43 8.29
N LEU A 405 -8.01 4.88 7.81
CA LEU A 405 -8.87 4.13 6.88
C LEU A 405 -9.28 5.04 5.73
N THR A 406 -9.59 4.44 4.60
CA THR A 406 -10.40 5.05 3.53
C THR A 406 -11.77 4.37 3.48
N PRO A 407 -12.81 5.03 2.95
CA PRO A 407 -14.17 4.48 2.90
C PRO A 407 -14.23 3.13 2.18
N PRO A 408 -14.57 2.02 2.87
CA PRO A 408 -14.58 0.69 2.28
C PRO A 408 -15.91 0.36 1.60
N VAL A 409 -15.88 -0.42 0.53
CA VAL A 409 -17.05 -1.12 -0.04
C VAL A 409 -17.01 -2.58 0.36
N VAL A 410 -15.85 -3.20 0.28
CA VAL A 410 -15.51 -4.51 0.86
C VAL A 410 -14.09 -4.45 1.41
N ASP A 411 -13.86 -5.12 2.53
CA ASP A 411 -12.53 -5.23 3.15
C ASP A 411 -12.45 -6.52 3.98
N CYS A 412 -11.80 -7.54 3.43
CA CYS A 412 -11.62 -8.83 4.10
C CYS A 412 -10.69 -8.78 5.33
N MET A 413 -9.89 -7.72 5.48
CA MET A 413 -9.03 -7.56 6.66
C MET A 413 -9.75 -6.94 7.85
N MET A 414 -10.86 -6.22 7.60
CA MET A 414 -11.56 -5.51 8.66
C MET A 414 -12.42 -6.48 9.46
N LEU A 415 -12.12 -6.58 10.75
CA LEU A 415 -12.91 -7.35 11.70
C LEU A 415 -13.89 -6.41 12.42
N ARG A 416 -15.20 -6.68 12.32
CA ARG A 416 -16.22 -6.08 13.20
C ARG A 416 -17.04 -7.20 13.83
N GLY A 417 -17.07 -7.25 15.16
CA GLY A 417 -17.77 -8.32 15.90
C GLY A 417 -17.16 -9.69 15.63
N ASP A 418 -18.00 -10.70 15.46
CA ASP A 418 -17.62 -12.09 15.19
C ASP A 418 -17.44 -12.37 13.67
N GLY A 419 -17.54 -11.34 12.82
CA GLY A 419 -17.53 -11.44 11.37
C GLY A 419 -16.21 -11.03 10.73
N MET A 420 -15.82 -11.74 9.68
CA MET A 420 -14.80 -11.27 8.74
C MET A 420 -15.37 -10.10 7.93
N GLY A 421 -14.53 -9.13 7.59
CA GLY A 421 -14.87 -8.05 6.67
C GLY A 421 -15.44 -8.56 5.35
N GLY A 422 -16.24 -7.73 4.68
CA GLY A 422 -16.99 -8.13 3.50
C GLY A 422 -16.14 -8.54 2.32
N SER A 423 -16.73 -9.40 1.48
CA SER A 423 -16.20 -9.76 0.16
C SER A 423 -17.29 -9.64 -0.90
N ALA A 424 -16.91 -9.49 -2.18
CA ALA A 424 -17.85 -9.54 -3.28
C ALA A 424 -17.46 -10.67 -4.25
N GLU A 425 -18.28 -11.73 -4.32
CA GLU A 425 -17.98 -12.98 -5.02
C GLU A 425 -18.76 -13.07 -6.32
N PHE A 426 -18.07 -13.42 -7.41
CA PHE A 426 -18.70 -13.77 -8.68
C PHE A 426 -19.31 -15.17 -8.62
N GLY A 427 -20.49 -15.32 -9.21
CA GLY A 427 -21.17 -16.60 -9.26
C GLY A 427 -20.47 -17.61 -10.17
N GLY A 428 -20.52 -18.89 -9.74
CA GLY A 428 -19.94 -20.03 -10.46
C GLY A 428 -18.48 -20.31 -10.12
N GLU A 429 -17.95 -21.34 -10.76
CA GLU A 429 -16.57 -21.80 -10.60
C GLU A 429 -15.80 -21.57 -11.91
N PHE A 430 -14.54 -21.25 -11.76
CA PHE A 430 -13.65 -20.86 -12.86
C PHE A 430 -12.45 -21.79 -12.93
N LYS A 431 -12.08 -22.18 -14.15
CA LYS A 431 -10.90 -23.02 -14.45
C LYS A 431 -9.72 -22.22 -14.95
N SER A 432 -9.91 -20.95 -15.35
CA SER A 432 -8.83 -20.06 -15.77
C SER A 432 -8.98 -18.66 -15.17
N PHE A 433 -7.87 -17.92 -15.14
CA PHE A 433 -7.79 -16.54 -14.71
C PHE A 433 -6.63 -15.92 -15.47
N GLU A 434 -6.94 -15.03 -16.40
CA GLU A 434 -5.97 -14.38 -17.29
C GLU A 434 -6.05 -12.86 -17.12
N VAL A 435 -4.93 -12.17 -17.27
CA VAL A 435 -4.82 -10.73 -17.05
C VAL A 435 -4.21 -10.08 -18.30
N ALA A 436 -4.77 -8.96 -18.70
CA ALA A 436 -4.26 -8.12 -19.79
C ALA A 436 -4.32 -6.64 -19.41
N THR A 437 -3.45 -5.84 -19.99
CA THR A 437 -3.43 -4.38 -19.89
C THR A 437 -3.66 -3.81 -21.31
N PRO A 438 -4.92 -3.59 -21.71
CA PRO A 438 -5.24 -3.15 -23.08
C PRO A 438 -4.65 -1.80 -23.44
N ASP A 439 -4.47 -0.92 -22.47
CA ASP A 439 -3.85 0.39 -22.60
C ASP A 439 -3.15 0.81 -21.28
N GLU A 440 -2.64 2.03 -21.21
CA GLU A 440 -1.84 2.55 -20.10
C GLU A 440 -2.66 2.79 -18.80
N LYS A 441 -3.99 2.71 -18.84
CA LYS A 441 -4.89 3.00 -17.71
C LYS A 441 -5.83 1.85 -17.37
N THR A 442 -5.97 0.89 -18.27
CA THR A 442 -6.99 -0.15 -18.20
C THR A 442 -6.37 -1.51 -17.89
N LEU A 443 -6.98 -2.22 -16.95
CA LEU A 443 -6.67 -3.60 -16.64
C LEU A 443 -7.89 -4.47 -16.94
N ALA A 444 -7.70 -5.62 -17.59
CA ALA A 444 -8.76 -6.58 -17.86
C ALA A 444 -8.40 -7.95 -17.28
N VAL A 445 -9.37 -8.58 -16.63
CA VAL A 445 -9.29 -9.97 -16.17
C VAL A 445 -10.32 -10.77 -16.93
N THR A 446 -9.88 -11.87 -17.56
CA THR A 446 -10.74 -12.84 -18.22
C THR A 446 -10.67 -14.18 -17.49
N ALA A 447 -11.82 -14.74 -17.16
CA ALA A 447 -11.90 -16.02 -16.50
C ALA A 447 -12.94 -16.93 -17.19
N GLU A 448 -12.59 -18.18 -17.42
CA GLU A 448 -13.46 -19.16 -18.06
C GLU A 448 -14.06 -20.10 -17.02
N ARG A 449 -15.38 -20.31 -17.10
CA ARG A 449 -16.09 -21.29 -16.28
C ARG A 449 -16.00 -22.69 -16.90
N GLU A 450 -16.33 -23.72 -16.12
CA GLU A 450 -16.36 -25.11 -16.60
C GLU A 450 -17.26 -25.33 -17.82
N ASN A 451 -18.37 -24.58 -17.93
CA ASN A 451 -19.29 -24.64 -19.06
C ASN A 451 -18.83 -23.86 -20.31
N GLY A 452 -17.62 -23.30 -20.29
CA GLY A 452 -17.05 -22.52 -21.40
C GLY A 452 -17.49 -21.06 -21.46
N THR A 453 -18.39 -20.60 -20.59
CA THR A 453 -18.73 -19.16 -20.54
C THR A 453 -17.61 -18.35 -19.90
N ARG A 454 -17.43 -17.10 -20.34
CA ARG A 454 -16.36 -16.23 -19.87
C ARG A 454 -16.89 -15.06 -19.06
N LEU A 455 -16.27 -14.82 -17.92
CA LEU A 455 -16.38 -13.59 -17.17
C LEU A 455 -15.24 -12.67 -17.64
N VAL A 456 -15.57 -11.41 -17.97
CA VAL A 456 -14.58 -10.37 -18.23
C VAL A 456 -14.83 -9.22 -17.26
N VAL A 457 -13.80 -8.85 -16.50
CA VAL A 457 -13.84 -7.70 -15.58
C VAL A 457 -12.79 -6.70 -16.02
N THR A 458 -13.23 -5.50 -16.37
CA THR A 458 -12.35 -4.43 -16.84
C THR A 458 -12.33 -3.30 -15.81
N PHE A 459 -11.15 -2.91 -15.40
CA PHE A 459 -10.91 -1.85 -14.43
C PHE A 459 -10.43 -0.60 -15.18
N GLU A 460 -11.19 0.47 -15.03
CA GLU A 460 -10.94 1.80 -15.57
C GLU A 460 -10.73 2.79 -14.41
N GLU A 461 -10.30 4.00 -14.68
CA GLU A 461 -9.93 4.99 -13.68
C GLU A 461 -11.03 5.24 -12.63
N SER A 462 -12.32 5.24 -13.03
CA SER A 462 -13.47 5.44 -12.12
C SER A 462 -14.46 4.27 -12.10
N ARG A 463 -14.29 3.24 -12.93
CA ARG A 463 -15.30 2.20 -13.14
C ARG A 463 -14.74 0.80 -13.15
N ILE A 464 -15.61 -0.14 -12.75
CA ILE A 464 -15.41 -1.57 -12.96
C ILE A 464 -16.52 -2.05 -13.90
N MET A 465 -16.15 -2.41 -15.14
CA MET A 465 -17.06 -2.96 -16.12
C MET A 465 -17.05 -4.47 -16.05
N ILE A 466 -18.20 -5.10 -16.09
CA ILE A 466 -18.36 -6.56 -15.92
C ILE A 466 -19.19 -7.12 -17.07
N ASP A 467 -18.61 -8.05 -17.83
CA ASP A 467 -19.33 -8.91 -18.75
C ASP A 467 -19.39 -10.31 -18.15
N PHE A 468 -20.56 -10.73 -17.73
CA PHE A 468 -20.76 -12.01 -17.08
C PHE A 468 -20.70 -13.21 -18.04
N GLY A 469 -20.76 -12.97 -19.35
CA GLY A 469 -20.76 -13.98 -20.39
C GLY A 469 -22.03 -14.83 -20.45
N ILE A 470 -23.01 -14.52 -19.60
CA ILE A 470 -24.32 -15.19 -19.51
C ILE A 470 -25.41 -14.20 -19.12
N MET A 471 -26.62 -14.42 -19.61
CA MET A 471 -27.79 -13.65 -19.21
C MET A 471 -28.29 -14.11 -17.84
N ALA A 472 -28.71 -13.17 -17.00
CA ALA A 472 -29.25 -13.47 -15.68
C ALA A 472 -30.49 -14.39 -15.76
N GLU A 473 -31.34 -14.14 -16.74
CA GLU A 473 -32.56 -14.93 -16.98
C GLU A 473 -32.27 -16.40 -17.28
N GLN A 474 -31.05 -16.72 -17.74
CA GLN A 474 -30.63 -18.09 -18.02
C GLN A 474 -30.06 -18.79 -16.79
N ASN A 475 -29.38 -18.04 -15.90
CA ASN A 475 -28.79 -18.63 -14.70
C ASN A 475 -28.43 -17.58 -13.65
N TRP A 476 -29.35 -17.25 -12.77
CA TRP A 476 -29.19 -16.31 -11.68
C TRP A 476 -28.04 -16.64 -10.70
N ALA A 477 -27.79 -17.93 -10.46
CA ALA A 477 -26.76 -18.36 -9.52
C ALA A 477 -25.34 -18.12 -10.05
N THR A 478 -25.19 -18.05 -11.36
CA THR A 478 -23.89 -17.88 -12.02
C THR A 478 -23.69 -16.43 -12.51
N ALA A 479 -24.76 -15.79 -13.00
CA ALA A 479 -24.71 -14.39 -13.44
C ALA A 479 -25.01 -13.45 -12.28
N GLN A 480 -24.05 -13.32 -11.36
CA GLN A 480 -24.18 -12.44 -10.19
C GLN A 480 -22.84 -11.99 -9.64
N LEU A 481 -22.85 -10.83 -9.00
CA LEU A 481 -21.82 -10.35 -8.08
C LEU A 481 -22.44 -10.19 -6.69
N LYS A 482 -22.09 -11.05 -5.75
CA LYS A 482 -22.68 -11.12 -4.42
C LYS A 482 -21.76 -10.55 -3.37
N PHE A 483 -22.19 -9.44 -2.75
CA PHE A 483 -21.55 -8.82 -1.62
C PHE A 483 -22.02 -9.50 -0.33
N ARG A 484 -21.08 -9.95 0.48
CA ARG A 484 -21.31 -10.65 1.76
C ARG A 484 -20.61 -9.93 2.91
N GLY A 485 -21.15 -10.04 4.11
CA GLY A 485 -20.56 -9.48 5.33
C GLY A 485 -20.60 -7.96 5.39
N ALA A 486 -21.26 -7.31 4.43
CA ALA A 486 -21.30 -5.85 4.36
C ALA A 486 -22.35 -5.24 5.32
N GLY A 487 -23.39 -5.99 5.74
CA GLY A 487 -24.49 -5.43 6.53
C GLY A 487 -24.10 -4.91 7.91
N ASP A 488 -23.16 -5.58 8.58
CA ASP A 488 -22.69 -5.21 9.92
C ASP A 488 -21.50 -4.23 9.91
N PHE A 489 -21.07 -3.83 8.72
CA PHE A 489 -19.86 -3.05 8.47
C PHE A 489 -20.15 -1.55 8.43
N PHE A 490 -21.36 -1.18 7.98
CA PHE A 490 -21.77 0.20 7.80
C PHE A 490 -22.70 0.68 8.92
N ASP A 491 -22.56 1.96 9.28
CA ASP A 491 -23.50 2.62 10.19
C ASP A 491 -24.90 2.70 9.56
N LYS A 492 -24.93 2.86 8.22
CA LYS A 492 -26.15 2.87 7.42
C LYS A 492 -25.89 2.39 6.00
N LEU A 493 -26.86 1.67 5.45
CA LEU A 493 -26.84 1.13 4.08
C LEU A 493 -28.21 1.34 3.43
N ASP A 494 -28.24 2.06 2.29
CA ASP A 494 -29.47 2.33 1.52
C ASP A 494 -29.24 1.94 0.04
N PHE A 495 -30.31 1.56 -0.65
CA PHE A 495 -30.30 1.11 -2.04
C PHE A 495 -31.30 1.90 -2.90
N PRO A 496 -31.07 3.19 -3.17
CA PRO A 496 -31.86 3.90 -4.16
C PRO A 496 -31.61 3.32 -5.57
N PRO A 497 -32.53 3.52 -6.51
CA PRO A 497 -32.37 3.00 -7.87
C PRO A 497 -31.04 3.42 -8.52
N GLY A 498 -30.23 2.44 -8.96
CA GLY A 498 -28.95 2.67 -9.62
C GLY A 498 -27.79 3.11 -8.72
N GLU A 499 -27.98 3.10 -7.40
CA GLU A 499 -26.97 3.55 -6.43
C GLU A 499 -26.96 2.68 -5.18
N VAL A 500 -25.77 2.47 -4.60
CA VAL A 500 -25.59 1.97 -3.24
C VAL A 500 -25.03 3.12 -2.40
N ARG A 501 -25.74 3.47 -1.34
CA ARG A 501 -25.32 4.51 -0.38
C ARG A 501 -24.92 3.88 0.93
N MET A 502 -23.78 4.30 1.43
CA MET A 502 -23.17 3.78 2.65
C MET A 502 -22.85 4.93 3.61
N GLU A 503 -22.93 4.66 4.90
CA GLU A 503 -22.40 5.53 5.94
C GLU A 503 -21.39 4.73 6.77
N PHE A 504 -20.19 5.26 6.93
CA PHE A 504 -19.09 4.64 7.66
C PHE A 504 -18.37 5.69 8.50
N ASP A 505 -18.29 5.47 9.81
CA ASP A 505 -17.78 6.44 10.78
C ASP A 505 -18.42 7.85 10.62
N GLY A 506 -19.76 7.88 10.36
CA GLY A 506 -20.54 9.09 10.14
C GLY A 506 -20.34 9.77 8.78
N PHE A 507 -19.50 9.24 7.91
CA PHE A 507 -19.28 9.76 6.56
C PHE A 507 -20.13 9.03 5.54
N ARG A 508 -20.81 9.78 4.66
CA ARG A 508 -21.70 9.25 3.62
C ARG A 508 -20.99 9.22 2.28
N TYR A 509 -21.04 8.08 1.61
CA TYR A 509 -20.49 7.86 0.29
C TYR A 509 -21.26 6.73 -0.41
N GLY A 510 -20.86 6.38 -1.62
CA GLY A 510 -21.50 5.32 -2.35
C GLY A 510 -20.85 5.03 -3.70
N PHE A 511 -21.54 4.26 -4.51
CA PHE A 511 -21.22 4.04 -5.91
C PHE A 511 -22.49 3.81 -6.73
N ARG A 512 -22.45 4.14 -8.02
CA ARG A 512 -23.52 3.79 -8.96
C ARG A 512 -23.29 2.40 -9.52
N TYR A 513 -24.36 1.76 -9.90
CA TYR A 513 -24.29 0.44 -10.55
C TYR A 513 -25.29 0.30 -11.68
N ASP A 514 -24.92 -0.53 -12.68
CA ASP A 514 -25.87 -1.07 -13.66
C ASP A 514 -26.15 -2.52 -13.35
N GLY A 515 -27.44 -2.89 -13.25
CA GLY A 515 -27.87 -4.22 -12.89
C GLY A 515 -29.20 -4.24 -12.12
N ASP A 516 -29.68 -5.41 -11.77
CA ASP A 516 -30.79 -5.64 -10.85
C ASP A 516 -30.20 -5.96 -9.45
N LEU A 517 -30.35 -5.03 -8.50
CA LEU A 517 -29.83 -5.18 -7.15
C LEU A 517 -30.89 -5.78 -6.23
N LYS A 518 -30.51 -6.82 -5.50
CA LYS A 518 -31.32 -7.48 -4.48
C LYS A 518 -30.64 -7.40 -3.11
N PRO A 519 -31.19 -6.62 -2.17
CA PRO A 519 -30.71 -6.61 -0.80
C PRO A 519 -30.89 -7.97 -0.10
N SER A 520 -30.02 -8.26 0.85
CA SER A 520 -30.12 -9.43 1.74
C SER A 520 -29.76 -9.01 3.17
N HIS A 521 -29.97 -9.89 4.15
CA HIS A 521 -29.68 -9.58 5.56
C HIS A 521 -28.20 -9.23 5.80
N SER A 522 -27.27 -9.86 5.07
CA SER A 522 -25.83 -9.70 5.26
C SER A 522 -25.12 -8.97 4.11
N GLY A 523 -25.86 -8.28 3.22
CA GLY A 523 -25.30 -7.58 2.07
C GLY A 523 -26.28 -7.41 0.92
N TRP A 524 -25.81 -7.50 -0.29
CA TRP A 524 -26.63 -7.40 -1.51
C TRP A 524 -26.06 -8.22 -2.65
N THR A 525 -26.86 -8.40 -3.69
CA THR A 525 -26.42 -9.07 -4.92
C THR A 525 -26.79 -8.20 -6.11
N ILE A 526 -25.87 -8.02 -7.05
CA ILE A 526 -26.09 -7.36 -8.33
C ILE A 526 -26.14 -8.44 -9.41
N HIS A 527 -27.25 -8.49 -10.15
CA HIS A 527 -27.42 -9.33 -11.33
C HIS A 527 -27.31 -8.49 -12.59
N PRO A 528 -26.69 -9.01 -13.65
CA PRO A 528 -26.53 -8.25 -14.89
C PRO A 528 -27.86 -8.01 -15.62
N ILE A 529 -27.97 -6.90 -16.32
CA ILE A 529 -29.00 -6.66 -17.33
C ILE A 529 -28.37 -6.86 -18.71
N GLY A 530 -28.92 -7.74 -19.53
CA GLY A 530 -28.31 -8.05 -20.83
C GLY A 530 -26.92 -8.69 -20.72
N GLY A 531 -26.62 -9.40 -19.62
CA GLY A 531 -25.34 -10.06 -19.40
C GLY A 531 -24.21 -9.15 -18.91
N LYS A 532 -24.45 -7.85 -18.74
CA LYS A 532 -23.45 -6.84 -18.34
C LYS A 532 -23.82 -6.15 -17.04
N GLY A 533 -22.81 -5.67 -16.33
CA GLY A 533 -22.92 -4.84 -15.13
C GLY A 533 -21.79 -3.83 -15.05
N MET A 534 -21.95 -2.86 -14.17
CA MET A 534 -20.96 -1.82 -13.92
C MET A 534 -21.01 -1.39 -12.46
N LEU A 535 -19.87 -1.05 -11.90
CA LEU A 535 -19.73 -0.27 -10.67
C LEU A 535 -18.99 1.03 -11.03
N ASP A 536 -19.56 2.19 -10.67
CA ASP A 536 -18.98 3.51 -10.97
C ASP A 536 -18.71 4.27 -9.68
N PHE A 537 -17.44 4.59 -9.44
CA PHE A 537 -16.93 5.31 -8.27
C PHE A 537 -16.59 6.77 -8.57
N GLY A 538 -16.81 7.22 -9.81
CA GLY A 538 -16.52 8.59 -10.27
C GLY A 538 -17.61 9.60 -9.90
N HIS A 539 -17.89 9.78 -8.62
CA HIS A 539 -18.86 10.78 -8.18
C HIS A 539 -18.19 12.12 -7.85
N GLU A 540 -18.86 13.21 -8.26
CA GLU A 540 -18.65 14.56 -7.74
C GLU A 540 -19.32 14.72 -6.37
#